data_e7e5a6522c57f48a4912fa4f1401a20a
#
_entry.id   e7e5a6522c57f48a4912fa4f1401a20a
#
_cell.length_a   1.000
_cell.length_b   1.000
_cell.length_c   1.000
_cell.angle_alpha   90.00
_cell.angle_beta   90.00
_cell.angle_gamma   90.00
#
_symmetry.space_group_name_H-M   'P 1'
#
loop_
_entity.id
_entity.type
_entity.pdbx_description
1 polymer ?
#
loop_
_entity_poly.entity_id
_entity_poly.type
_entity_poly.pdbx_seq_one_letter_code
_entity_poly.pdbx_strand_id
1 'polypeptide(L)'
;DDIEVFEKLFSGIQNLLKSKKILAMHDISDGGLITTLLEMCFTKKVGMRMDLDDSSGVNEFLFSEEIGFAIQIKKNNLDEVTNTLKNENIYVKNIAEIIDDEQFSIFKNDSELFSKSVIELEKNWRETSHAIQSIRDNKEIANSELSLLDDRNFQGLKSNISFDENELKHINIKRTKPKVAILREQGVNGQNEMAAAFTLAGFNAFDVHMQDLLDGNTNLKDFQGMAVCGGFSYGDVLGAGGGWSKTILYNN
;
A
#
# COMPACT_ATOMS: atom_id res chain seq x y z
N ASP A 1 -13.13 -22.14 3.51
CA ASP A 1 -13.20 -20.73 3.93
C ASP A 1 -14.64 -20.37 4.22
N ASP A 2 -14.89 -19.79 5.38
CA ASP A 2 -16.23 -19.42 5.83
C ASP A 2 -16.41 -17.90 5.64
N ILE A 3 -17.33 -17.52 4.75
CA ILE A 3 -17.62 -16.12 4.43
C ILE A 3 -18.10 -15.33 5.66
N GLU A 4 -18.89 -15.96 6.52
CA GLU A 4 -19.40 -15.29 7.73
C GLU A 4 -18.26 -14.99 8.73
N VAL A 5 -17.30 -15.90 8.84
CA VAL A 5 -16.10 -15.70 9.66
C VAL A 5 -15.26 -14.56 9.09
N PHE A 6 -15.09 -14.52 7.77
CA PHE A 6 -14.37 -13.44 7.10
C PHE A 6 -15.03 -12.07 7.29
N GLU A 7 -16.33 -11.95 7.12
CA GLU A 7 -17.07 -10.69 7.35
C GLU A 7 -16.92 -10.17 8.78
N LYS A 8 -17.00 -11.07 9.77
CA LYS A 8 -16.78 -10.72 11.18
C LYS A 8 -15.34 -10.26 11.43
N LEU A 9 -14.37 -11.03 10.93
CA LEU A 9 -12.94 -10.69 11.03
C LEU A 9 -12.64 -9.32 10.42
N PHE A 10 -13.11 -9.08 9.20
CA PHE A 10 -12.92 -7.79 8.51
C PHE A 10 -13.55 -6.64 9.29
N SER A 11 -14.80 -6.81 9.75
CA SER A 11 -15.50 -5.79 10.54
C SER A 11 -14.81 -5.49 11.87
N GLY A 12 -14.37 -6.54 12.59
CA GLY A 12 -13.61 -6.41 13.83
C GLY A 12 -12.31 -5.63 13.64
N ILE A 13 -11.54 -5.96 12.61
CA ILE A 13 -10.30 -5.22 12.26
C ILE A 13 -10.59 -3.77 11.90
N GLN A 14 -11.62 -3.48 11.09
CA GLN A 14 -12.02 -2.10 10.76
C GLN A 14 -12.39 -1.29 12.01
N ASN A 15 -13.07 -1.88 12.98
CA ASN A 15 -13.41 -1.23 14.24
C ASN A 15 -12.17 -0.91 15.09
N LEU A 16 -11.20 -1.83 15.14
CA LEU A 16 -9.93 -1.61 15.83
C LEU A 16 -9.08 -0.53 15.16
N LEU A 17 -9.07 -0.45 13.82
CA LEU A 17 -8.40 0.61 13.07
C LEU A 17 -9.04 1.98 13.35
N LYS A 18 -10.37 2.10 13.27
CA LYS A 18 -11.10 3.34 13.59
C LYS A 18 -10.85 3.82 15.01
N SER A 19 -10.76 2.90 15.96
CA SER A 19 -10.44 3.21 17.37
C SER A 19 -8.95 3.41 17.64
N LYS A 20 -8.10 3.35 16.62
CA LYS A 20 -6.63 3.53 16.70
C LYS A 20 -5.95 2.57 17.70
N LYS A 21 -6.46 1.34 17.79
CA LYS A 21 -5.90 0.29 18.65
C LYS A 21 -4.78 -0.49 17.96
N ILE A 22 -4.77 -0.53 16.63
CA ILE A 22 -3.74 -1.21 15.82
C ILE A 22 -2.62 -0.22 15.51
N LEU A 23 -1.37 -0.64 15.71
CA LEU A 23 -0.16 0.11 15.39
C LEU A 23 0.37 -0.26 13.99
N ALA A 24 0.33 -1.54 13.65
CA ALA A 24 0.68 -2.09 12.36
C ALA A 24 -0.13 -3.36 12.13
N MET A 25 -0.37 -3.71 10.88
CA MET A 25 -1.04 -4.95 10.51
C MET A 25 -0.57 -5.45 9.16
N HIS A 26 -0.70 -6.75 8.97
CA HIS A 26 -0.45 -7.42 7.71
C HIS A 26 -1.40 -8.62 7.57
N ASP A 27 -1.88 -8.89 6.39
CA ASP A 27 -2.64 -10.11 6.09
C ASP A 27 -1.72 -11.33 6.04
N ILE A 28 -2.29 -12.50 6.34
CA ILE A 28 -1.60 -13.77 6.12
C ILE A 28 -1.87 -14.18 4.68
N SER A 29 -0.80 -14.26 3.90
CA SER A 29 -0.86 -14.62 2.47
C SER A 29 0.28 -15.56 2.09
N ASP A 30 0.88 -15.39 0.93
CA ASP A 30 1.93 -16.27 0.40
C ASP A 30 3.08 -16.46 1.40
N GLY A 31 3.40 -17.72 1.73
CA GLY A 31 4.42 -18.11 2.69
C GLY A 31 3.94 -18.18 4.14
N GLY A 32 2.66 -17.88 4.39
CA GLY A 32 1.99 -18.06 5.68
C GLY A 32 2.39 -17.03 6.75
N LEU A 33 2.08 -17.38 7.99
CA LEU A 33 2.27 -16.48 9.14
C LEU A 33 3.72 -16.06 9.34
N ILE A 34 4.69 -16.96 9.10
CA ILE A 34 6.11 -16.62 9.30
C ILE A 34 6.55 -15.51 8.36
N THR A 35 6.17 -15.57 7.09
CA THR A 35 6.49 -14.53 6.09
C THR A 35 5.84 -13.23 6.46
N THR A 36 4.55 -13.24 6.81
CA THR A 36 3.80 -12.08 7.30
C THR A 36 4.53 -11.35 8.44
N LEU A 37 4.98 -12.10 9.45
CA LEU A 37 5.66 -11.52 10.61
C LEU A 37 7.06 -10.98 10.26
N LEU A 38 7.79 -11.67 9.38
CA LEU A 38 9.09 -11.21 8.90
C LEU A 38 8.96 -9.91 8.11
N GLU A 39 8.00 -9.80 7.20
CA GLU A 39 7.75 -8.58 6.42
C GLU A 39 7.39 -7.39 7.32
N MET A 40 6.65 -7.62 8.40
CA MET A 40 6.40 -6.59 9.42
C MET A 40 7.70 -6.16 10.12
N CYS A 41 8.65 -7.07 10.37
CA CYS A 41 9.94 -6.76 10.98
C CYS A 41 10.88 -6.00 10.03
N PHE A 42 10.87 -6.30 8.73
CA PHE A 42 11.77 -5.70 7.73
C PHE A 42 11.63 -4.19 7.64
N THR A 43 10.44 -3.64 7.83
CA THR A 43 10.16 -2.20 7.69
C THR A 43 10.98 -1.31 8.63
N LYS A 44 11.30 -1.81 9.83
CA LYS A 44 12.08 -1.08 10.86
C LYS A 44 13.29 -1.85 11.35
N LYS A 45 13.56 -3.03 10.78
CA LYS A 45 14.64 -3.93 11.19
C LYS A 45 14.58 -4.23 12.69
N VAL A 46 13.35 -4.39 13.22
CA VAL A 46 13.12 -4.75 14.63
C VAL A 46 13.10 -6.25 14.80
N GLY A 47 13.59 -6.73 15.91
CA GLY A 47 13.50 -8.14 16.27
C GLY A 47 12.11 -8.54 16.75
N MET A 48 11.88 -9.85 16.77
CA MET A 48 10.64 -10.44 17.26
C MET A 48 10.94 -11.77 17.96
N ARG A 49 10.36 -11.95 19.14
CA ARG A 49 10.33 -13.23 19.82
C ARG A 49 8.94 -13.82 19.71
N MET A 50 8.87 -15.01 19.11
CA MET A 50 7.66 -15.81 19.02
C MET A 50 7.74 -16.98 19.99
N ASP A 51 6.69 -17.18 20.80
CA ASP A 51 6.58 -18.33 21.69
C ASP A 51 5.40 -19.21 21.24
N LEU A 52 5.71 -20.42 20.74
CA LEU A 52 4.73 -21.40 20.28
C LEU A 52 4.25 -22.26 21.46
N ASP A 53 2.95 -22.53 21.50
CA ASP A 53 2.38 -23.52 22.41
C ASP A 53 2.42 -24.94 21.80
N ASP A 54 2.04 -25.93 22.60
CA ASP A 54 2.04 -27.34 22.20
C ASP A 54 0.85 -27.74 21.29
N SER A 55 -0.12 -26.86 21.09
CA SER A 55 -1.43 -27.20 20.53
C SER A 55 -1.41 -27.41 19.01
N SER A 56 -0.33 -27.00 18.31
CA SER A 56 -0.25 -27.03 16.85
C SER A 56 1.09 -27.61 16.39
N GLY A 57 1.08 -28.31 15.27
CA GLY A 57 2.33 -28.60 14.56
C GLY A 57 3.03 -27.29 14.19
N VAL A 58 4.35 -27.24 14.39
CA VAL A 58 5.14 -26.02 14.15
C VAL A 58 5.01 -25.56 12.69
N ASN A 59 5.14 -26.51 11.76
CA ASN A 59 5.08 -26.20 10.33
C ASN A 59 3.70 -25.75 9.89
N GLU A 60 2.66 -26.43 10.34
CA GLU A 60 1.28 -26.07 10.02
C GLU A 60 0.95 -24.68 10.54
N PHE A 61 1.41 -24.32 11.73
CA PHE A 61 1.15 -23.00 12.30
C PHE A 61 1.91 -21.88 11.59
N LEU A 62 3.15 -22.12 11.20
CA LEU A 62 4.01 -21.10 10.59
C LEU A 62 3.76 -20.88 9.11
N PHE A 63 3.44 -21.95 8.36
CA PHE A 63 3.40 -21.92 6.89
C PHE A 63 1.99 -22.09 6.31
N SER A 64 0.96 -22.20 7.15
CA SER A 64 -0.43 -22.22 6.66
C SER A 64 -0.82 -20.84 6.13
N GLU A 65 -1.45 -20.82 4.96
CA GLU A 65 -1.94 -19.63 4.27
C GLU A 65 -3.44 -19.43 4.53
N GLU A 66 -3.87 -19.69 5.77
CA GLU A 66 -5.25 -19.48 6.19
C GLU A 66 -5.59 -17.99 6.31
N ILE A 67 -6.85 -17.66 6.03
CA ILE A 67 -7.34 -16.28 6.13
C ILE A 67 -7.13 -15.74 7.55
N GLY A 68 -6.38 -14.66 7.66
CA GLY A 68 -6.08 -14.03 8.93
C GLY A 68 -5.28 -12.73 8.79
N PHE A 69 -5.07 -12.11 9.93
CA PHE A 69 -4.23 -10.90 10.04
C PHE A 69 -3.28 -11.03 11.22
N ALA A 70 -2.02 -10.63 11.02
CA ALA A 70 -1.12 -10.29 12.10
C ALA A 70 -1.29 -8.82 12.45
N ILE A 71 -1.56 -8.51 13.71
CA ILE A 71 -1.74 -7.13 14.19
C ILE A 71 -0.76 -6.83 15.31
N GLN A 72 -0.13 -5.66 15.25
CA GLN A 72 0.66 -5.12 16.34
C GLN A 72 -0.18 -4.16 17.15
N ILE A 73 -0.20 -4.34 18.46
CA ILE A 73 -0.92 -3.49 19.40
C ILE A 73 -0.03 -3.09 20.57
N LYS A 74 -0.42 -2.05 21.30
CA LYS A 74 0.25 -1.72 22.57
C LYS A 74 -0.05 -2.78 23.62
N LYS A 75 0.95 -3.16 24.44
CA LYS A 75 0.81 -4.18 25.49
C LYS A 75 -0.34 -3.88 26.46
N ASN A 76 -0.57 -2.61 26.78
CA ASN A 76 -1.68 -2.21 27.67
C ASN A 76 -3.08 -2.30 27.03
N ASN A 77 -3.18 -2.55 25.73
CA ASN A 77 -4.45 -2.77 25.03
C ASN A 77 -4.72 -4.28 24.77
N LEU A 78 -3.83 -5.18 25.19
CA LEU A 78 -3.89 -6.60 24.86
C LEU A 78 -5.21 -7.23 25.31
N ASP A 79 -5.58 -7.06 26.58
CA ASP A 79 -6.79 -7.64 27.14
C ASP A 79 -8.06 -7.07 26.48
N GLU A 80 -8.11 -5.75 26.28
CA GLU A 80 -9.23 -5.07 25.63
C GLU A 80 -9.44 -5.59 24.21
N VAL A 81 -8.39 -5.60 23.40
CA VAL A 81 -8.46 -6.05 21.99
C VAL A 81 -8.81 -7.52 21.90
N THR A 82 -8.19 -8.36 22.72
CA THR A 82 -8.45 -9.79 22.77
C THR A 82 -9.92 -10.08 23.15
N ASN A 83 -10.43 -9.41 24.17
CA ASN A 83 -11.81 -9.59 24.58
C ASN A 83 -12.81 -9.08 23.54
N THR A 84 -12.51 -7.94 22.89
CA THR A 84 -13.35 -7.39 21.81
C THR A 84 -13.51 -8.41 20.68
N LEU A 85 -12.40 -8.97 20.18
CA LEU A 85 -12.44 -9.95 19.09
C LEU A 85 -13.10 -11.26 19.51
N LYS A 86 -12.83 -11.77 20.70
CA LYS A 86 -13.46 -12.99 21.23
C LYS A 86 -14.97 -12.85 21.40
N ASN A 87 -15.47 -11.69 21.82
CA ASN A 87 -16.90 -11.43 21.97
C ASN A 87 -17.64 -11.45 20.62
N GLU A 88 -16.94 -11.18 19.53
CA GLU A 88 -17.45 -11.31 18.15
C GLU A 88 -17.24 -12.72 17.57
N ASN A 89 -16.79 -13.69 18.39
CA ASN A 89 -16.41 -15.06 18.01
C ASN A 89 -15.29 -15.12 16.98
N ILE A 90 -14.37 -14.16 17.02
CA ILE A 90 -13.16 -14.14 16.19
C ILE A 90 -12.04 -14.84 16.97
N TYR A 91 -11.39 -15.82 16.33
CA TYR A 91 -10.19 -16.44 16.90
C TYR A 91 -9.05 -15.43 16.98
N VAL A 92 -8.46 -15.28 18.15
CA VAL A 92 -7.33 -14.37 18.38
C VAL A 92 -6.33 -14.98 19.35
N LYS A 93 -5.07 -14.85 19.05
CA LYS A 93 -3.96 -15.38 19.85
C LYS A 93 -2.83 -14.35 19.93
N ASN A 94 -2.29 -14.15 21.12
CA ASN A 94 -1.03 -13.44 21.28
C ASN A 94 0.11 -14.43 21.00
N ILE A 95 0.93 -14.15 19.99
CA ILE A 95 1.91 -15.10 19.46
C ILE A 95 3.35 -14.61 19.55
N ALA A 96 3.57 -13.29 19.68
CA ALA A 96 4.91 -12.73 19.64
C ALA A 96 5.03 -11.38 20.37
N GLU A 97 6.24 -11.05 20.74
CA GLU A 97 6.62 -9.72 21.23
C GLU A 97 7.72 -9.12 20.33
N ILE A 98 7.61 -7.80 20.08
CA ILE A 98 8.67 -7.04 19.41
C ILE A 98 9.80 -6.82 20.45
N ILE A 99 11.02 -7.07 20.00
CA ILE A 99 12.24 -6.90 20.81
C ILE A 99 13.24 -5.99 20.09
N ASP A 100 14.11 -5.33 20.85
CA ASP A 100 15.01 -4.29 20.34
C ASP A 100 16.43 -4.85 20.08
N ASP A 101 16.54 -6.06 19.54
CA ASP A 101 17.84 -6.73 19.29
C ASP A 101 18.05 -7.18 17.83
N GLU A 102 17.10 -6.88 16.95
CA GLU A 102 17.11 -7.23 15.53
C GLU A 102 17.23 -8.75 15.24
N GLN A 103 16.88 -9.61 16.21
CA GLN A 103 16.79 -11.05 16.03
C GLN A 103 15.33 -11.48 15.87
N PHE A 104 15.06 -12.34 14.91
CA PHE A 104 13.80 -13.04 14.81
C PHE A 104 13.99 -14.44 15.39
N SER A 105 13.31 -14.70 16.51
CA SER A 105 13.48 -15.94 17.27
C SER A 105 12.16 -16.65 17.51
N ILE A 106 12.16 -17.97 17.37
CA ILE A 106 11.02 -18.84 17.61
C ILE A 106 11.36 -19.82 18.71
N PHE A 107 10.54 -19.87 19.75
CA PHE A 107 10.67 -20.76 20.89
C PHE A 107 9.47 -21.71 20.98
N LYS A 108 9.70 -22.89 21.52
CA LYS A 108 8.66 -23.82 21.96
C LYS A 108 9.08 -24.48 23.24
N ASN A 109 8.27 -24.39 24.29
CA ASN A 109 8.58 -24.89 25.64
C ASN A 109 9.95 -24.41 26.14
N ASP A 110 10.21 -23.11 26.04
CA ASP A 110 11.48 -22.45 26.39
C ASP A 110 12.71 -22.94 25.58
N SER A 111 12.52 -23.82 24.61
CA SER A 111 13.59 -24.26 23.71
C SER A 111 13.59 -23.41 22.45
N GLU A 112 14.74 -22.84 22.11
CA GLU A 112 14.91 -22.11 20.86
C GLU A 112 14.89 -23.09 19.69
N LEU A 113 13.93 -22.91 18.78
CA LEU A 113 13.83 -23.69 17.54
C LEU A 113 14.53 -22.99 16.37
N PHE A 114 14.53 -21.68 16.39
CA PHE A 114 15.06 -20.86 15.29
C PHE A 114 15.46 -19.49 15.81
N SER A 115 16.62 -18.98 15.35
CA SER A 115 17.01 -17.58 15.59
C SER A 115 17.93 -17.12 14.47
N LYS A 116 17.60 -15.96 13.87
CA LYS A 116 18.41 -15.33 12.84
C LYS A 116 18.22 -13.82 12.83
N SER A 117 19.23 -13.10 12.36
CA SER A 117 19.14 -11.65 12.14
C SER A 117 18.05 -11.32 11.13
N VAL A 118 17.22 -10.34 11.45
CA VAL A 118 16.18 -9.80 10.55
C VAL A 118 16.76 -9.37 9.22
N ILE A 119 17.98 -8.80 9.19
CA ILE A 119 18.65 -8.42 7.94
C ILE A 119 19.05 -9.62 7.10
N GLU A 120 19.57 -10.69 7.74
CA GLU A 120 19.87 -11.93 7.01
C GLU A 120 18.61 -12.50 6.37
N LEU A 121 17.50 -12.52 7.11
CA LEU A 121 16.21 -13.00 6.63
C LEU A 121 15.65 -12.12 5.51
N GLU A 122 15.79 -10.80 5.62
CA GLU A 122 15.38 -9.88 4.55
C GLU A 122 16.21 -10.08 3.27
N LYS A 123 17.50 -10.32 3.39
CA LYS A 123 18.35 -10.66 2.23
C LYS A 123 17.90 -11.94 1.55
N ASN A 124 17.61 -12.98 2.32
CA ASN A 124 17.10 -14.25 1.79
C ASN A 124 15.75 -14.05 1.10
N TRP A 125 14.85 -13.28 1.70
CA TRP A 125 13.55 -12.95 1.12
C TRP A 125 13.68 -12.19 -0.21
N ARG A 126 14.66 -11.28 -0.34
CA ARG A 126 14.94 -10.53 -1.57
C ARG A 126 15.76 -11.29 -2.61
N GLU A 127 16.33 -12.45 -2.30
CA GLU A 127 17.32 -13.12 -3.13
C GLU A 127 16.82 -13.38 -4.57
N THR A 128 15.62 -13.92 -4.72
CA THR A 128 15.04 -14.20 -6.03
C THR A 128 14.79 -12.92 -6.84
N SER A 129 14.20 -11.91 -6.22
CA SER A 129 13.92 -10.62 -6.87
C SER A 129 15.22 -9.91 -7.27
N HIS A 130 16.24 -9.94 -6.42
CA HIS A 130 17.56 -9.39 -6.70
C HIS A 130 18.26 -10.13 -7.85
N ALA A 131 18.16 -11.47 -7.90
CA ALA A 131 18.74 -12.26 -9.00
C ALA A 131 18.11 -11.89 -10.34
N ILE A 132 16.77 -11.75 -10.39
CA ILE A 132 16.05 -11.32 -11.60
C ILE A 132 16.43 -9.88 -11.98
N GLN A 133 16.45 -8.97 -11.02
CA GLN A 133 16.84 -7.56 -11.23
C GLN A 133 18.28 -7.46 -11.77
N SER A 134 19.21 -8.25 -11.24
CA SER A 134 20.61 -8.28 -11.68
C SER A 134 20.81 -8.75 -13.12
N ILE A 135 19.85 -9.54 -13.66
CA ILE A 135 19.85 -9.99 -15.06
C ILE A 135 19.17 -8.96 -15.97
N ARG A 136 18.04 -8.37 -15.52
CA ARG A 136 17.22 -7.46 -16.30
C ARG A 136 17.81 -6.06 -16.38
N ASP A 137 18.34 -5.55 -15.25
CA ASP A 137 18.76 -4.17 -15.07
C ASP A 137 20.30 -4.05 -14.99
N ASN A 138 20.81 -2.93 -14.48
CA ASN A 138 22.23 -2.77 -14.23
C ASN A 138 22.62 -3.53 -12.95
N LYS A 139 23.49 -4.53 -13.11
CA LYS A 139 23.91 -5.43 -12.03
C LYS A 139 24.61 -4.70 -10.86
N GLU A 140 25.41 -3.65 -11.18
CA GLU A 140 26.14 -2.90 -10.14
C GLU A 140 25.13 -2.09 -9.28
N ILE A 141 24.10 -1.52 -9.90
CA ILE A 141 23.02 -0.80 -9.20
C ILE A 141 22.22 -1.77 -8.36
N ALA A 142 21.81 -2.92 -8.90
CA ALA A 142 21.08 -3.93 -8.15
C ALA A 142 21.86 -4.41 -6.91
N ASN A 143 23.15 -4.64 -7.05
CA ASN A 143 24.03 -5.00 -5.93
C ASN A 143 24.13 -3.86 -4.89
N SER A 144 24.23 -2.61 -5.35
CA SER A 144 24.27 -1.44 -4.48
C SER A 144 22.99 -1.32 -3.66
N GLU A 145 21.83 -1.51 -4.27
CA GLU A 145 20.54 -1.51 -3.56
C GLU A 145 20.48 -2.60 -2.48
N LEU A 146 20.90 -3.82 -2.79
CA LEU A 146 20.92 -4.89 -1.80
C LEU A 146 21.86 -4.58 -0.63
N SER A 147 23.00 -3.95 -0.90
CA SER A 147 23.98 -3.57 0.14
C SER A 147 23.46 -2.50 1.11
N LEU A 148 22.45 -1.71 0.73
CA LEU A 148 21.82 -0.74 1.62
C LEU A 148 21.12 -1.39 2.82
N LEU A 149 20.81 -2.69 2.75
CA LEU A 149 20.24 -3.41 3.89
C LEU A 149 21.22 -3.48 5.07
N ASP A 150 22.52 -3.42 4.83
CA ASP A 150 23.56 -3.42 5.86
C ASP A 150 23.78 -2.02 6.47
N ASP A 151 23.36 -0.96 5.78
CA ASP A 151 23.52 0.41 6.26
C ASP A 151 22.45 0.77 7.28
N ARG A 152 22.82 0.80 8.56
CA ARG A 152 21.93 1.17 9.68
C ARG A 152 21.52 2.64 9.66
N ASN A 153 22.27 3.48 8.96
CA ASN A 153 21.99 4.91 8.87
C ASN A 153 21.11 5.26 7.65
N PHE A 154 20.93 4.30 6.73
CA PHE A 154 20.08 4.50 5.57
C PHE A 154 18.59 4.59 5.98
N GLN A 155 18.05 5.79 5.88
CA GLN A 155 16.67 6.08 6.29
C GLN A 155 15.67 6.09 5.12
N GLY A 156 16.08 5.60 3.95
CA GLY A 156 15.25 5.64 2.74
C GLY A 156 15.17 7.05 2.14
N LEU A 157 14.19 7.21 1.26
CA LEU A 157 13.91 8.50 0.61
C LEU A 157 13.23 9.44 1.61
N LYS A 158 13.67 10.70 1.61
CA LYS A 158 13.08 11.77 2.42
C LYS A 158 12.56 12.88 1.51
N SER A 159 11.36 13.36 1.82
CA SER A 159 10.86 14.58 1.21
C SER A 159 11.48 15.80 1.90
N ASN A 160 11.88 16.79 1.09
CA ASN A 160 12.26 18.11 1.58
C ASN A 160 11.27 19.13 1.01
N ILE A 161 10.23 19.43 1.80
CA ILE A 161 9.20 20.37 1.40
C ILE A 161 9.74 21.78 1.60
N SER A 162 9.77 22.57 0.53
CA SER A 162 10.26 23.96 0.52
C SER A 162 9.14 25.01 0.65
N PHE A 163 7.92 24.60 0.86
CA PHE A 163 6.76 25.48 1.02
C PHE A 163 5.99 25.17 2.31
N ASP A 164 5.25 26.15 2.84
CA ASP A 164 4.34 25.94 3.97
C ASP A 164 3.02 25.34 3.46
N GLU A 165 2.69 24.12 3.90
CA GLU A 165 1.44 23.45 3.55
C GLU A 165 0.20 24.26 3.98
N ASN A 166 0.33 25.13 4.99
CA ASN A 166 -0.78 25.97 5.46
C ASN A 166 -1.10 27.09 4.50
N GLU A 167 -0.14 27.54 3.68
CA GLU A 167 -0.36 28.57 2.65
C GLU A 167 -1.28 28.05 1.53
N LEU A 168 -1.31 26.74 1.27
CA LEU A 168 -2.13 26.11 0.24
C LEU A 168 -3.61 26.00 0.62
N LYS A 169 -3.96 26.16 1.91
CA LYS A 169 -5.33 25.90 2.40
C LYS A 169 -6.34 27.01 2.09
N HIS A 170 -5.94 28.14 1.51
CA HIS A 170 -6.78 29.34 1.41
C HIS A 170 -6.78 30.05 0.05
N ILE A 171 -6.72 29.30 -1.05
CA ILE A 171 -7.00 29.91 -2.36
C ILE A 171 -8.51 30.18 -2.45
N ASN A 172 -8.92 31.31 -1.89
CA ASN A 172 -10.31 31.75 -1.96
C ASN A 172 -10.52 32.61 -3.20
N ILE A 173 -10.80 31.96 -4.33
CA ILE A 173 -11.12 32.66 -5.58
C ILE A 173 -12.52 33.24 -5.43
N LYS A 174 -12.61 34.52 -5.06
CA LYS A 174 -13.89 35.30 -4.94
C LYS A 174 -14.54 35.65 -6.28
N ARG A 175 -14.03 35.15 -7.41
CA ARG A 175 -14.52 35.44 -8.76
C ARG A 175 -15.21 34.20 -9.36
N THR A 176 -15.89 34.41 -10.50
CA THR A 176 -16.45 33.32 -11.31
C THR A 176 -15.40 32.23 -11.51
N LYS A 177 -15.71 31.02 -11.05
CA LYS A 177 -14.79 29.90 -11.15
C LYS A 177 -14.53 29.54 -12.62
N PRO A 178 -13.28 29.56 -13.10
CA PRO A 178 -12.99 29.16 -14.48
C PRO A 178 -13.38 27.70 -14.72
N LYS A 179 -13.85 27.41 -15.92
CA LYS A 179 -14.20 26.05 -16.32
C LYS A 179 -12.96 25.33 -16.85
N VAL A 180 -12.75 24.09 -16.43
CA VAL A 180 -11.70 23.21 -16.95
C VAL A 180 -12.31 21.90 -17.40
N ALA A 181 -11.97 21.44 -18.63
CA ALA A 181 -12.34 20.16 -19.14
C ALA A 181 -11.33 19.12 -18.68
N ILE A 182 -11.78 18.10 -17.97
CA ILE A 182 -10.98 16.93 -17.62
C ILE A 182 -11.29 15.87 -18.66
N LEU A 183 -10.37 15.68 -19.61
CA LEU A 183 -10.61 14.78 -20.71
C LEU A 183 -10.46 13.33 -20.29
N ARG A 184 -11.37 12.48 -20.79
CA ARG A 184 -11.44 11.07 -20.48
C ARG A 184 -11.64 10.23 -21.74
N GLU A 185 -10.92 9.10 -21.80
CA GLU A 185 -11.07 8.04 -22.78
C GLU A 185 -10.85 6.68 -22.10
N GLN A 186 -11.18 5.57 -22.77
CA GLN A 186 -10.92 4.24 -22.20
C GLN A 186 -9.45 4.07 -21.82
N GLY A 187 -9.19 3.46 -20.69
CA GLY A 187 -7.85 3.24 -20.16
C GLY A 187 -7.20 4.44 -19.47
N VAL A 188 -7.87 5.62 -19.45
CA VAL A 188 -7.42 6.76 -18.66
C VAL A 188 -7.47 6.43 -17.17
N ASN A 189 -6.55 6.99 -16.41
CA ASN A 189 -6.51 6.84 -14.96
C ASN A 189 -6.29 8.22 -14.30
N GLY A 190 -6.88 8.41 -13.11
CA GLY A 190 -6.70 9.62 -12.33
C GLY A 190 -7.58 10.81 -12.74
N GLN A 191 -8.60 10.64 -13.58
CA GLN A 191 -9.49 11.72 -13.98
C GLN A 191 -10.29 12.29 -12.80
N ASN A 192 -10.71 11.44 -11.87
CA ASN A 192 -11.44 11.88 -10.67
C ASN A 192 -10.56 12.69 -9.73
N GLU A 193 -9.33 12.25 -9.52
CA GLU A 193 -8.32 12.92 -8.70
C GLU A 193 -7.92 14.26 -9.33
N MET A 194 -7.78 14.32 -10.64
CA MET A 194 -7.52 15.55 -11.39
C MET A 194 -8.69 16.55 -11.24
N ALA A 195 -9.93 16.08 -11.39
CA ALA A 195 -11.11 16.90 -11.19
C ALA A 195 -11.20 17.43 -9.75
N ALA A 196 -10.88 16.59 -8.76
CA ALA A 196 -10.82 16.99 -7.36
C ALA A 196 -9.74 18.05 -7.11
N ALA A 197 -8.54 17.89 -7.67
CA ALA A 197 -7.45 18.86 -7.54
C ALA A 197 -7.82 20.22 -8.12
N PHE A 198 -8.40 20.26 -9.33
CA PHE A 198 -8.88 21.50 -9.93
C PHE A 198 -10.03 22.14 -9.13
N THR A 199 -10.93 21.32 -8.60
CA THR A 199 -12.04 21.82 -7.75
C THR A 199 -11.53 22.46 -6.46
N LEU A 200 -10.54 21.82 -5.80
CA LEU A 200 -9.87 22.34 -4.61
C LEU A 200 -9.11 23.64 -4.92
N ALA A 201 -8.52 23.75 -6.11
CA ALA A 201 -7.87 24.97 -6.59
C ALA A 201 -8.85 26.08 -7.03
N GLY A 202 -10.17 25.87 -6.93
CA GLY A 202 -11.19 26.87 -7.18
C GLY A 202 -11.71 26.90 -8.62
N PHE A 203 -11.49 25.89 -9.42
CA PHE A 203 -12.08 25.74 -10.75
C PHE A 203 -13.43 25.02 -10.71
N ASN A 204 -14.20 25.17 -11.79
CA ASN A 204 -15.29 24.27 -12.11
C ASN A 204 -14.75 23.18 -13.06
N ALA A 205 -14.52 21.99 -12.52
CA ALA A 205 -14.05 20.86 -13.29
C ALA A 205 -15.24 20.12 -13.93
N PHE A 206 -15.11 19.81 -15.21
CA PHE A 206 -16.09 19.06 -16.00
C PHE A 206 -15.45 17.79 -16.53
N ASP A 207 -16.07 16.66 -16.27
CA ASP A 207 -15.70 15.37 -16.91
C ASP A 207 -16.17 15.41 -18.37
N VAL A 208 -15.23 15.30 -19.30
CA VAL A 208 -15.49 15.37 -20.75
C VAL A 208 -14.96 14.11 -21.42
N HIS A 209 -15.87 13.26 -21.84
CA HIS A 209 -15.50 12.07 -22.63
C HIS A 209 -15.11 12.49 -24.06
N MET A 210 -14.10 11.81 -24.63
CA MET A 210 -13.67 12.08 -26.00
C MET A 210 -14.82 11.95 -27.01
N GLN A 211 -15.73 10.99 -26.80
CA GLN A 211 -16.90 10.85 -27.67
C GLN A 211 -17.77 12.09 -27.70
N ASP A 212 -17.93 12.81 -26.58
CA ASP A 212 -18.73 14.05 -26.56
C ASP A 212 -18.10 15.16 -27.40
N LEU A 213 -16.76 15.17 -27.51
CA LEU A 213 -16.05 16.10 -28.41
C LEU A 213 -16.23 15.70 -29.86
N LEU A 214 -16.16 14.41 -30.18
CA LEU A 214 -16.29 13.87 -31.53
C LEU A 214 -17.72 14.06 -32.09
N ASP A 215 -18.71 13.87 -31.24
CA ASP A 215 -20.13 14.04 -31.60
C ASP A 215 -20.57 15.52 -31.58
N GLY A 216 -19.69 16.43 -31.19
CA GLY A 216 -20.00 17.85 -31.08
C GLY A 216 -20.92 18.25 -29.93
N ASN A 217 -21.14 17.32 -28.98
CA ASN A 217 -21.96 17.59 -27.77
C ASN A 217 -21.26 18.56 -26.81
N THR A 218 -19.94 18.62 -26.86
CA THR A 218 -19.10 19.50 -26.05
C THR A 218 -18.03 20.16 -26.92
N ASN A 219 -17.76 21.46 -26.69
CA ASN A 219 -16.74 22.20 -27.41
C ASN A 219 -15.64 22.67 -26.44
N LEU A 220 -14.37 22.37 -26.70
CA LEU A 220 -13.25 22.81 -25.87
C LEU A 220 -13.13 24.33 -25.75
N LYS A 221 -13.69 25.11 -26.68
CA LYS A 221 -13.74 26.57 -26.62
C LYS A 221 -14.60 27.12 -25.45
N ASP A 222 -15.48 26.28 -24.88
CA ASP A 222 -16.32 26.64 -23.74
C ASP A 222 -15.59 26.61 -22.39
N PHE A 223 -14.32 26.18 -22.40
CA PHE A 223 -13.46 26.04 -21.23
C PHE A 223 -12.27 27.01 -21.29
N GLN A 224 -11.79 27.41 -20.14
CA GLN A 224 -10.58 28.22 -20.00
C GLN A 224 -9.31 27.38 -19.96
N GLY A 225 -9.45 26.07 -19.79
CA GLY A 225 -8.35 25.11 -19.77
C GLY A 225 -8.84 23.67 -19.95
N MET A 226 -7.91 22.79 -20.23
CA MET A 226 -8.15 21.35 -20.26
C MET A 226 -7.03 20.60 -19.58
N ALA A 227 -7.34 19.44 -19.01
CA ALA A 227 -6.39 18.50 -18.46
C ALA A 227 -6.59 17.12 -19.13
N VAL A 228 -5.49 16.51 -19.55
CA VAL A 228 -5.44 15.18 -20.14
C VAL A 228 -4.70 14.27 -19.16
N CYS A 229 -5.43 13.34 -18.56
CA CYS A 229 -4.84 12.46 -17.54
C CYS A 229 -4.04 11.33 -18.17
N GLY A 230 -3.04 10.84 -17.44
CA GLY A 230 -2.28 9.66 -17.83
C GLY A 230 -3.08 8.38 -17.72
N GLY A 231 -2.50 7.28 -18.16
CA GLY A 231 -3.09 5.94 -18.15
C GLY A 231 -2.79 5.20 -19.43
N PHE A 232 -3.41 4.03 -19.59
CA PHE A 232 -3.26 3.17 -20.76
C PHE A 232 -4.30 3.49 -21.84
N SER A 233 -4.45 4.79 -22.17
CA SER A 233 -5.44 5.23 -23.16
C SER A 233 -5.24 4.50 -24.50
N TYR A 234 -6.34 3.98 -25.05
CA TYR A 234 -6.36 3.12 -26.23
C TYR A 234 -5.50 1.85 -26.09
N GLY A 235 -5.28 1.35 -24.85
CA GLY A 235 -4.38 0.23 -24.57
C GLY A 235 -2.94 0.46 -25.02
N ASP A 236 -2.50 1.73 -25.10
CA ASP A 236 -1.21 2.19 -25.63
C ASP A 236 -0.93 1.86 -27.10
N VAL A 237 -1.88 1.28 -27.83
CA VAL A 237 -1.70 0.86 -29.23
C VAL A 237 -1.33 2.02 -30.15
N LEU A 238 -1.89 3.20 -29.90
CA LEU A 238 -1.62 4.42 -30.67
C LEU A 238 -0.58 5.35 -30.01
N GLY A 239 0.16 4.85 -29.01
CA GLY A 239 1.08 5.65 -28.22
C GLY A 239 0.37 6.64 -27.31
N ALA A 240 -0.72 6.20 -26.66
CA ALA A 240 -1.51 6.94 -25.68
C ALA A 240 -1.77 8.42 -26.07
N GLY A 241 -0.93 9.36 -25.62
CA GLY A 241 -1.04 10.79 -25.96
C GLY A 241 -1.02 11.10 -27.45
N GLY A 242 -0.30 10.30 -28.25
CA GLY A 242 -0.34 10.36 -29.71
C GLY A 242 -1.73 10.00 -30.26
N GLY A 243 -2.38 9.00 -29.67
CA GLY A 243 -3.76 8.63 -29.97
C GLY A 243 -4.74 9.77 -29.69
N TRP A 244 -4.68 10.37 -28.49
CA TRP A 244 -5.49 11.53 -28.14
C TRP A 244 -5.35 12.68 -29.15
N SER A 245 -4.12 13.07 -29.44
CA SER A 245 -3.82 14.16 -30.35
C SER A 245 -4.36 13.92 -31.76
N LYS A 246 -4.13 12.72 -32.30
CA LYS A 246 -4.62 12.36 -33.64
C LYS A 246 -6.15 12.30 -33.70
N THR A 247 -6.79 11.78 -32.67
CA THR A 247 -8.24 11.72 -32.59
C THR A 247 -8.85 13.13 -32.59
N ILE A 248 -8.27 14.08 -31.86
CA ILE A 248 -8.78 15.47 -31.84
C ILE A 248 -8.50 16.20 -33.16
N LEU A 249 -7.32 16.00 -33.75
CA LEU A 249 -6.90 16.79 -34.93
C LEU A 249 -7.47 16.29 -36.26
N TYR A 250 -7.74 14.99 -36.37
CA TYR A 250 -8.07 14.37 -37.65
C TYR A 250 -9.45 13.72 -37.70
N ASN A 251 -10.27 13.89 -36.69
CA ASN A 251 -11.65 13.51 -36.72
C ASN A 251 -12.47 14.64 -37.41
N ASN A 252 -13.10 14.35 -38.55
CA ASN A 252 -13.89 15.31 -39.31
C ASN A 252 -15.33 15.30 -38.85
#